data_fdb1283971192ca1a37ab1534becc0c3
#
_entry.id   fdb1283971192ca1a37ab1534becc0c3
#
_cell.length_a   1.000
_cell.length_b   1.000
_cell.length_c   1.000
_cell.angle_alpha   90.00
_cell.angle_beta   90.00
_cell.angle_gamma   90.00
#
_symmetry.space_group_name_H-M   'P 1'
#
loop_
_entity.id
_entity.type
_entity.pdbx_description
1 polymer ?
#
loop_
_entity_poly.entity_id
_entity_poly.type
_entity_poly.pdbx_seq_one_letter_code
_entity_poly.pdbx_strand_id
1 'polypeptide(L)'
;MMTMSRLSCSVSIRGGGSAYASEQMWRAVQLLKKKKPVVVSMSGMAASGGYYMSCGADYIVAEPTTLTGSIGIFGMVPDLSGLMTDKLGLHFDVVKTNKSSDFGTMSRPFNADEAAAMQGYVNRGYAQFLSRVAAGRHMTTDQVDKIAQGRVWTGAQALNIKLVDKLGSLDDAIAIASQRAHLKDYAVASYPAPASWMDKFMDATVKRDYMEEKMQTALGEYYAPLRFISTLGQLDKRSCLQARSYYVLNLK
;
A
#
# COMPACT_ATOMS: atom_id res chain seq x y z
N MET A 1 7.52 34.58 -6.34
CA MET A 1 8.68 34.03 -5.62
C MET A 1 8.19 32.80 -4.85
N MET A 2 8.44 31.60 -5.34
CA MET A 2 7.98 30.34 -4.71
C MET A 2 8.85 30.09 -3.49
N THR A 3 8.33 30.32 -2.31
CA THR A 3 8.99 29.96 -1.05
C THR A 3 9.08 28.45 -0.97
N MET A 4 10.26 27.88 -1.22
CA MET A 4 10.49 26.44 -1.05
C MET A 4 10.26 26.10 0.43
N SER A 5 9.27 25.25 0.70
CA SER A 5 9.04 24.76 2.06
C SER A 5 10.31 24.08 2.60
N ARG A 6 10.76 24.48 3.81
CA ARG A 6 11.99 23.98 4.43
C ARG A 6 11.83 22.63 5.12
N LEU A 7 10.59 22.14 5.25
CA LEU A 7 10.29 20.85 5.88
C LEU A 7 9.20 20.12 5.11
N SER A 8 9.10 18.81 5.30
CA SER A 8 8.00 17.99 4.80
C SER A 8 7.49 17.07 5.90
N CYS A 9 6.19 17.17 6.20
CA CYS A 9 5.49 16.20 7.00
C CYS A 9 4.52 15.44 6.09
N SER A 10 4.54 14.12 6.10
CA SER A 10 3.65 13.28 5.31
C SER A 10 2.71 12.53 6.24
N VAL A 11 1.41 12.59 5.97
CA VAL A 11 0.42 11.78 6.68
C VAL A 11 0.19 10.49 5.90
N SER A 12 0.34 9.35 6.58
CA SER A 12 0.09 8.03 5.99
C SER A 12 -1.18 7.41 6.59
N ILE A 13 -2.19 7.22 5.74
CA ILE A 13 -3.44 6.52 6.07
C ILE A 13 -3.71 5.52 4.95
N ARG A 14 -2.97 4.40 4.93
CA ARG A 14 -3.12 3.40 3.86
C ARG A 14 -2.85 1.98 4.36
N GLY A 15 -3.75 1.06 4.00
CA GLY A 15 -3.58 -0.37 4.24
C GLY A 15 -2.64 -1.08 3.26
N GLY A 16 -2.00 -0.35 2.35
CA GLY A 16 -1.12 -0.91 1.33
C GLY A 16 -1.62 -0.76 -0.09
N GLY A 17 -1.11 -1.57 -1.02
CA GLY A 17 -1.46 -1.54 -2.44
C GLY A 17 -0.36 -2.12 -3.32
N SER A 18 -0.22 -1.58 -4.53
CA SER A 18 0.80 -2.03 -5.49
C SER A 18 2.22 -1.90 -4.91
N ALA A 19 2.97 -3.00 -4.93
CA ALA A 19 4.36 -3.03 -4.49
C ALA A 19 5.23 -2.08 -5.33
N TYR A 20 4.99 -2.04 -6.64
CA TYR A 20 5.68 -1.12 -7.55
C TYR A 20 5.42 0.35 -7.20
N ALA A 21 4.16 0.72 -6.99
CA ALA A 21 3.81 2.09 -6.60
C ALA A 21 4.43 2.48 -5.25
N SER A 22 4.49 1.55 -4.29
CA SER A 22 5.10 1.75 -2.99
C SER A 22 6.61 2.01 -3.09
N GLU A 23 7.31 1.30 -3.98
CA GLU A 23 8.74 1.53 -4.26
C GLU A 23 8.95 2.92 -4.90
N GLN A 24 8.10 3.34 -5.85
CA GLN A 24 8.20 4.67 -6.44
C GLN A 24 8.01 5.78 -5.38
N MET A 25 7.04 5.63 -4.49
CA MET A 25 6.80 6.57 -3.39
C MET A 25 7.96 6.56 -2.39
N TRP A 26 8.46 5.39 -2.00
CA TRP A 26 9.65 5.28 -1.16
C TRP A 26 10.85 6.01 -1.78
N ARG A 27 11.10 5.79 -3.09
CA ARG A 27 12.17 6.48 -3.80
C ARG A 27 11.99 7.99 -3.79
N ALA A 28 10.76 8.49 -3.98
CA ALA A 28 10.48 9.93 -3.90
C ALA A 28 10.80 10.49 -2.51
N VAL A 29 10.46 9.75 -1.44
CA VAL A 29 10.84 10.09 -0.06
C VAL A 29 12.36 10.15 0.08
N GLN A 30 13.12 9.17 -0.45
CA GLN A 30 14.59 9.19 -0.39
C GLN A 30 15.19 10.41 -1.13
N LEU A 31 14.63 10.80 -2.26
CA LEU A 31 15.07 12.00 -2.99
C LEU A 31 14.74 13.28 -2.23
N LEU A 32 13.59 13.31 -1.57
CA LEU A 32 13.16 14.45 -0.75
C LEU A 32 14.05 14.62 0.49
N LYS A 33 14.41 13.54 1.17
CA LYS A 33 15.32 13.53 2.33
C LYS A 33 16.68 14.18 2.03
N LYS A 34 17.17 14.08 0.80
CA LYS A 34 18.43 14.76 0.39
C LYS A 34 18.33 16.28 0.41
N LYS A 35 17.11 16.83 0.41
CA LYS A 35 16.87 18.28 0.31
C LYS A 35 16.33 18.87 1.61
N LYS A 36 15.58 18.10 2.39
CA LYS A 36 14.92 18.59 3.59
C LYS A 36 14.48 17.41 4.49
N PRO A 37 14.36 17.61 5.81
CA PRO A 37 13.85 16.60 6.73
C PRO A 37 12.45 16.12 6.32
N VAL A 38 12.24 14.81 6.39
CA VAL A 38 10.95 14.17 6.12
C VAL A 38 10.50 13.43 7.36
N VAL A 39 9.37 13.88 7.94
CA VAL A 39 8.72 13.23 9.07
C VAL A 39 7.42 12.62 8.59
N VAL A 40 7.15 11.38 8.99
CA VAL A 40 5.89 10.70 8.68
C VAL A 40 5.04 10.64 9.94
N SER A 41 3.77 11.01 9.81
CA SER A 41 2.73 10.78 10.81
C SER A 41 1.82 9.65 10.34
N MET A 42 1.67 8.62 11.15
CA MET A 42 0.78 7.49 10.91
C MET A 42 -0.45 7.63 11.80
N SER A 43 -1.63 7.78 11.18
CA SER A 43 -2.92 7.80 11.85
C SER A 43 -3.48 6.37 11.96
N GLY A 44 -4.77 6.13 11.72
CA GLY A 44 -5.43 4.84 11.95
C GLY A 44 -4.73 3.61 11.36
N MET A 45 -4.22 3.71 10.14
CA MET A 45 -3.52 2.59 9.49
C MET A 45 -2.40 3.09 8.56
N ALA A 46 -1.20 2.52 8.69
CA ALA A 46 -0.08 2.72 7.76
C ALA A 46 0.69 1.39 7.62
N ALA A 47 0.06 0.42 6.95
CA ALA A 47 0.55 -0.96 6.88
C ALA A 47 1.00 -1.33 5.47
N SER A 48 1.84 -2.35 5.34
CA SER A 48 2.30 -2.94 4.07
C SER A 48 2.87 -1.84 3.15
N GLY A 49 2.27 -1.56 1.98
CA GLY A 49 2.70 -0.47 1.11
C GLY A 49 2.71 0.92 1.76
N GLY A 50 1.83 1.16 2.75
CA GLY A 50 1.85 2.38 3.57
C GLY A 50 3.09 2.44 4.47
N TYR A 51 3.49 1.33 5.06
CA TYR A 51 4.74 1.23 5.82
C TYR A 51 5.96 1.26 4.89
N TYR A 52 5.88 0.61 3.73
CA TYR A 52 6.94 0.59 2.72
C TYR A 52 7.41 2.01 2.35
N MET A 53 6.49 2.88 1.97
CA MET A 53 6.83 4.26 1.59
C MET A 53 7.35 5.08 2.76
N SER A 54 6.94 4.73 3.99
CA SER A 54 7.23 5.48 5.23
C SER A 54 8.53 5.05 5.89
N CYS A 55 8.95 3.77 5.75
CA CYS A 55 10.06 3.19 6.50
C CYS A 55 11.40 3.90 6.30
N GLY A 56 11.55 4.59 5.18
CA GLY A 56 12.75 5.35 4.84
C GLY A 56 12.73 6.82 5.26
N ALA A 57 11.71 7.31 5.97
CA ALA A 57 11.66 8.69 6.49
C ALA A 57 12.74 8.95 7.55
N ASP A 58 12.99 10.23 7.86
CA ASP A 58 13.93 10.61 8.93
C ASP A 58 13.36 10.40 10.33
N TYR A 59 12.04 10.41 10.44
CA TYR A 59 11.33 10.18 11.70
C TYR A 59 9.91 9.71 11.43
N ILE A 60 9.44 8.77 12.24
CA ILE A 60 8.09 8.19 12.11
C ILE A 60 7.37 8.34 13.45
N VAL A 61 6.25 9.04 13.44
CA VAL A 61 5.32 9.19 14.56
C VAL A 61 4.07 8.35 14.26
N ALA A 62 3.59 7.60 15.24
CA ALA A 62 2.35 6.83 15.12
C ALA A 62 1.48 7.03 16.36
N GLU A 63 0.17 6.94 16.19
CA GLU A 63 -0.74 6.86 17.33
C GLU A 63 -0.62 5.48 18.01
N PRO A 64 -0.89 5.33 19.31
CA PRO A 64 -0.76 4.04 20.01
C PRO A 64 -1.56 2.91 19.37
N THR A 65 -2.71 3.23 18.78
CA THR A 65 -3.65 2.29 18.15
C THR A 65 -3.45 2.14 16.64
N THR A 66 -2.55 2.90 16.04
CA THR A 66 -2.22 2.79 14.61
C THR A 66 -1.93 1.34 14.23
N LEU A 67 -2.56 0.81 13.21
CA LEU A 67 -2.17 -0.48 12.62
C LEU A 67 -1.06 -0.26 11.60
N THR A 68 0.10 -0.87 11.85
CA THR A 68 1.30 -0.70 11.00
C THR A 68 2.07 -2.01 10.80
N GLY A 69 3.24 -1.95 10.19
CA GLY A 69 3.98 -3.15 9.81
C GLY A 69 3.39 -3.81 8.59
N SER A 70 2.88 -5.04 8.72
CA SER A 70 2.44 -5.88 7.60
C SER A 70 3.51 -5.93 6.49
N ILE A 71 4.77 -6.12 6.93
CA ILE A 71 5.93 -6.18 6.03
C ILE A 71 5.89 -7.54 5.35
N GLY A 72 5.31 -7.56 4.15
CA GLY A 72 5.07 -8.78 3.38
C GLY A 72 4.62 -8.47 1.96
N ILE A 73 4.79 -9.44 1.09
CA ILE A 73 4.35 -9.41 -0.31
C ILE A 73 3.53 -10.65 -0.57
N PHE A 74 2.43 -10.50 -1.28
CA PHE A 74 1.66 -11.63 -1.81
C PHE A 74 1.20 -11.34 -3.23
N GLY A 75 0.96 -12.38 -3.98
CA GLY A 75 0.29 -12.33 -5.28
C GLY A 75 -0.96 -13.20 -5.22
N MET A 76 -2.03 -12.78 -5.89
CA MET A 76 -3.23 -13.58 -6.09
C MET A 76 -3.51 -13.67 -7.58
N VAL A 77 -3.55 -14.90 -8.08
CA VAL A 77 -3.92 -15.20 -9.46
C VAL A 77 -5.09 -16.19 -9.43
N PRO A 78 -6.30 -15.75 -9.76
CA PRO A 78 -7.45 -16.64 -9.76
C PRO A 78 -7.36 -17.65 -10.93
N ASP A 79 -7.67 -18.91 -10.64
CA ASP A 79 -7.97 -19.92 -11.63
C ASP A 79 -9.50 -20.09 -11.68
N LEU A 80 -10.10 -19.77 -12.80
CA LEU A 80 -11.54 -19.89 -13.04
C LEU A 80 -11.87 -21.03 -14.01
N SER A 81 -10.89 -21.89 -14.35
CA SER A 81 -11.07 -22.97 -15.33
C SER A 81 -12.24 -23.90 -14.98
N GLY A 82 -12.33 -24.35 -13.72
CA GLY A 82 -13.42 -25.21 -13.29
C GLY A 82 -14.80 -24.54 -13.33
N LEU A 83 -14.87 -23.24 -13.01
CA LEU A 83 -16.14 -22.50 -13.17
C LEU A 83 -16.53 -22.39 -14.64
N MET A 84 -15.57 -22.04 -15.51
CA MET A 84 -15.86 -21.80 -16.92
C MET A 84 -16.14 -23.08 -17.68
N THR A 85 -15.31 -24.12 -17.52
CA THR A 85 -15.47 -25.38 -18.26
C THR A 85 -16.55 -26.27 -17.66
N ASP A 86 -16.51 -26.51 -16.33
CA ASP A 86 -17.35 -27.55 -15.72
C ASP A 86 -18.75 -27.05 -15.40
N LYS A 87 -18.90 -25.74 -15.11
CA LYS A 87 -20.20 -25.15 -14.71
C LYS A 87 -20.86 -24.39 -15.85
N LEU A 88 -20.09 -23.65 -16.64
CA LEU A 88 -20.64 -22.82 -17.73
C LEU A 88 -20.51 -23.48 -19.12
N GLY A 89 -19.83 -24.63 -19.24
CA GLY A 89 -19.64 -25.34 -20.51
C GLY A 89 -18.81 -24.56 -21.54
N LEU A 90 -17.98 -23.60 -21.09
CA LEU A 90 -17.12 -22.82 -21.99
C LEU A 90 -15.84 -23.57 -22.27
N HIS A 91 -15.46 -23.64 -23.54
CA HIS A 91 -14.21 -24.24 -24.00
C HIS A 91 -13.28 -23.15 -24.52
N PHE A 92 -11.99 -23.28 -24.21
CA PHE A 92 -10.96 -22.33 -24.61
C PHE A 92 -10.03 -22.98 -25.62
N ASP A 93 -9.88 -22.33 -26.77
CA ASP A 93 -8.84 -22.68 -27.75
C ASP A 93 -7.74 -21.61 -27.67
N VAL A 94 -6.47 -22.03 -27.58
CA VAL A 94 -5.33 -21.15 -27.35
C VAL A 94 -4.24 -21.42 -28.37
N VAL A 95 -3.98 -20.43 -29.21
CA VAL A 95 -2.82 -20.43 -30.10
C VAL A 95 -1.62 -19.82 -29.36
N LYS A 96 -0.54 -20.60 -29.28
CA LYS A 96 0.67 -20.22 -28.54
C LYS A 96 1.87 -20.07 -29.44
N THR A 97 2.64 -19.01 -29.23
CA THR A 97 3.94 -18.83 -29.89
C THR A 97 5.08 -19.50 -29.15
N ASN A 98 4.89 -19.75 -27.84
CA ASN A 98 5.82 -20.48 -26.98
C ASN A 98 5.08 -21.11 -25.79
N LYS A 99 5.79 -21.91 -24.96
CA LYS A 99 5.23 -22.68 -23.83
C LYS A 99 4.43 -21.86 -22.84
N SER A 100 4.81 -20.62 -22.57
CA SER A 100 4.22 -19.77 -21.53
C SER A 100 3.63 -18.45 -22.07
N SER A 101 3.27 -18.39 -23.37
CA SER A 101 2.70 -17.16 -23.93
C SER A 101 1.30 -16.84 -23.41
N ASP A 102 0.61 -17.79 -22.82
CA ASP A 102 -0.66 -17.65 -22.13
C ASP A 102 -0.52 -17.55 -20.58
N PHE A 103 0.67 -17.22 -20.07
CA PHE A 103 0.92 -17.03 -18.64
C PHE A 103 -0.06 -16.01 -18.03
N GLY A 104 -0.68 -16.38 -16.91
CA GLY A 104 -1.63 -15.53 -16.20
C GLY A 104 -3.04 -15.51 -16.80
N THR A 105 -3.37 -16.42 -17.72
CA THR A 105 -4.77 -16.65 -18.11
C THR A 105 -5.58 -17.20 -16.94
N MET A 106 -6.88 -16.91 -16.90
CA MET A 106 -7.81 -17.47 -15.91
C MET A 106 -8.44 -18.80 -16.37
N SER A 107 -8.14 -19.24 -17.60
CA SER A 107 -8.75 -20.43 -18.23
C SER A 107 -8.05 -21.73 -17.87
N ARG A 108 -6.93 -21.68 -17.17
CA ARG A 108 -6.18 -22.83 -16.68
C ARG A 108 -5.32 -22.46 -15.47
N PRO A 109 -4.99 -23.43 -14.59
CA PRO A 109 -4.03 -23.21 -13.52
C PRO A 109 -2.61 -22.97 -14.06
N PHE A 110 -1.74 -22.45 -13.21
CA PHE A 110 -0.31 -22.41 -13.50
C PHE A 110 0.27 -23.80 -13.62
N ASN A 111 1.18 -23.99 -14.57
CA ASN A 111 2.09 -25.12 -14.54
C ASN A 111 3.19 -24.91 -13.48
N ALA A 112 4.00 -25.95 -13.22
CA ALA A 112 5.03 -25.93 -12.19
C ALA A 112 6.08 -24.82 -12.44
N ASP A 113 6.49 -24.59 -13.67
CA ASP A 113 7.48 -23.57 -14.05
C ASP A 113 6.90 -22.15 -13.83
N GLU A 114 5.64 -21.96 -14.19
CA GLU A 114 4.93 -20.70 -14.01
C GLU A 114 4.70 -20.38 -12.53
N ALA A 115 4.32 -21.38 -11.74
CA ALA A 115 4.18 -21.26 -10.28
C ALA A 115 5.52 -20.91 -9.63
N ALA A 116 6.60 -21.58 -10.01
CA ALA A 116 7.95 -21.30 -9.52
C ALA A 116 8.43 -19.89 -9.91
N ALA A 117 8.15 -19.45 -11.15
CA ALA A 117 8.49 -18.10 -11.60
C ALA A 117 7.74 -17.03 -10.79
N MET A 118 6.44 -17.22 -10.56
CA MET A 118 5.62 -16.33 -9.74
C MET A 118 6.10 -16.29 -8.28
N GLN A 119 6.39 -17.44 -7.68
CA GLN A 119 6.94 -17.51 -6.33
C GLN A 119 8.30 -16.80 -6.25
N GLY A 120 9.16 -16.99 -7.24
CA GLY A 120 10.43 -16.28 -7.33
C GLY A 120 10.27 -14.77 -7.42
N TYR A 121 9.22 -14.30 -8.11
CA TYR A 121 8.90 -12.87 -8.18
C TYR A 121 8.42 -12.33 -6.82
N VAL A 122 7.55 -13.04 -6.12
CA VAL A 122 7.11 -12.70 -4.75
C VAL A 122 8.29 -12.65 -3.78
N ASN A 123 9.17 -13.67 -3.83
CA ASN A 123 10.34 -13.74 -2.95
C ASN A 123 11.30 -12.56 -3.16
N ARG A 124 11.55 -12.17 -4.42
CA ARG A 124 12.36 -10.98 -4.72
C ARG A 124 11.72 -9.70 -4.19
N GLY A 125 10.41 -9.54 -4.37
CA GLY A 125 9.67 -8.40 -3.83
C GLY A 125 9.74 -8.32 -2.30
N TYR A 126 9.63 -9.46 -1.63
CA TYR A 126 9.76 -9.53 -0.17
C TYR A 126 11.18 -9.17 0.29
N ALA A 127 12.20 -9.76 -0.32
CA ALA A 127 13.59 -9.43 -0.01
C ALA A 127 13.90 -7.94 -0.21
N GLN A 128 13.34 -7.33 -1.26
CA GLN A 128 13.47 -5.89 -1.49
C GLN A 128 12.79 -5.09 -0.36
N PHE A 129 11.58 -5.47 0.07
CA PHE A 129 10.89 -4.79 1.17
C PHE A 129 11.71 -4.88 2.47
N LEU A 130 12.21 -6.07 2.83
CA LEU A 130 13.10 -6.26 3.98
C LEU A 130 14.31 -5.32 3.91
N SER A 131 14.95 -5.24 2.74
CA SER A 131 16.12 -4.36 2.51
C SER A 131 15.78 -2.88 2.72
N ARG A 132 14.60 -2.42 2.26
CA ARG A 132 14.17 -1.02 2.44
C ARG A 132 13.92 -0.70 3.91
N VAL A 133 13.26 -1.61 4.63
CA VAL A 133 13.02 -1.45 6.07
C VAL A 133 14.33 -1.51 6.85
N ALA A 134 15.19 -2.47 6.55
CA ALA A 134 16.51 -2.62 7.19
C ALA A 134 17.34 -1.32 7.08
N ALA A 135 17.41 -0.75 5.87
CA ALA A 135 18.12 0.49 5.62
C ALA A 135 17.47 1.70 6.34
N GLY A 136 16.13 1.79 6.34
CA GLY A 136 15.41 2.91 6.93
C GLY A 136 15.34 2.88 8.46
N ARG A 137 15.37 1.68 9.04
CA ARG A 137 15.25 1.46 10.50
C ARG A 137 16.58 1.09 11.16
N HIS A 138 17.70 1.10 10.43
CA HIS A 138 19.04 0.76 10.90
C HIS A 138 19.10 -0.64 11.55
N MET A 139 18.46 -1.62 10.90
CA MET A 139 18.40 -3.02 11.31
C MET A 139 19.05 -3.90 10.25
N THR A 140 19.39 -5.15 10.62
CA THR A 140 19.73 -6.16 9.61
C THR A 140 18.47 -6.73 8.97
N THR A 141 18.56 -7.29 7.76
CA THR A 141 17.44 -7.96 7.08
C THR A 141 16.88 -9.10 7.94
N ASP A 142 17.75 -9.85 8.63
CA ASP A 142 17.33 -10.95 9.52
C ASP A 142 16.57 -10.46 10.76
N GLN A 143 16.95 -9.29 11.30
CA GLN A 143 16.21 -8.67 12.40
C GLN A 143 14.83 -8.23 11.93
N VAL A 144 14.76 -7.64 10.74
CA VAL A 144 13.47 -7.23 10.14
C VAL A 144 12.61 -8.46 9.85
N ASP A 145 13.17 -9.54 9.27
CA ASP A 145 12.40 -10.74 8.93
C ASP A 145 11.72 -11.36 10.15
N LYS A 146 12.38 -11.37 11.32
CA LYS A 146 11.81 -11.89 12.59
C LYS A 146 10.54 -11.16 13.02
N ILE A 147 10.36 -9.90 12.64
CA ILE A 147 9.18 -9.07 12.98
C ILE A 147 8.29 -8.79 11.76
N ALA A 148 8.69 -9.28 10.58
CA ALA A 148 7.99 -9.13 9.30
C ALA A 148 7.01 -10.30 9.03
N GLN A 149 7.11 -10.91 7.86
CA GLN A 149 6.29 -12.04 7.41
C GLN A 149 4.78 -11.71 7.40
N GLY A 150 4.46 -10.46 7.06
CA GLY A 150 3.09 -9.96 7.00
C GLY A 150 2.44 -9.64 8.36
N ARG A 151 3.16 -9.76 9.48
CA ARG A 151 2.59 -9.45 10.81
C ARG A 151 2.21 -7.98 10.91
N VAL A 152 1.07 -7.73 11.54
CA VAL A 152 0.54 -6.40 11.84
C VAL A 152 0.82 -6.07 13.31
N TRP A 153 1.19 -4.85 13.56
CA TRP A 153 1.54 -4.34 14.88
C TRP A 153 0.71 -3.10 15.19
N THR A 154 0.36 -2.89 16.46
CA THR A 154 -0.13 -1.59 16.91
C THR A 154 1.03 -0.59 16.97
N GLY A 155 0.75 0.71 16.93
CA GLY A 155 1.79 1.74 17.09
C GLY A 155 2.61 1.56 18.37
N ALA A 156 1.94 1.21 19.49
CA ALA A 156 2.62 0.92 20.76
C ALA A 156 3.59 -0.29 20.63
N GLN A 157 3.18 -1.36 19.97
CA GLN A 157 4.05 -2.52 19.71
C GLN A 157 5.18 -2.17 18.73
N ALA A 158 4.85 -1.39 17.69
CA ALA A 158 5.80 -0.95 16.66
C ALA A 158 6.93 -0.09 17.24
N LEU A 159 6.64 0.72 18.28
CA LEU A 159 7.66 1.46 19.01
C LEU A 159 8.65 0.52 19.69
N ASN A 160 8.16 -0.51 20.41
CA ASN A 160 9.00 -1.47 21.13
C ASN A 160 9.93 -2.26 20.19
N ILE A 161 9.47 -2.56 18.96
CA ILE A 161 10.25 -3.28 17.94
C ILE A 161 10.95 -2.33 16.94
N LYS A 162 11.01 -1.03 17.24
CA LYS A 162 11.73 0.01 16.48
C LYS A 162 11.23 0.25 15.05
N LEU A 163 9.99 -0.12 14.75
CA LEU A 163 9.37 0.20 13.46
C LEU A 163 8.88 1.65 13.40
N VAL A 164 8.64 2.30 14.54
CA VAL A 164 8.34 3.73 14.66
C VAL A 164 9.26 4.37 15.71
N ASP A 165 9.36 5.70 15.71
CA ASP A 165 10.31 6.43 16.57
C ASP A 165 9.65 7.03 17.79
N LYS A 166 8.35 7.40 17.70
CA LYS A 166 7.60 8.02 18.78
C LYS A 166 6.11 7.75 18.65
N LEU A 167 5.43 7.65 19.78
CA LEU A 167 3.97 7.73 19.83
C LEU A 167 3.53 9.20 19.91
N GLY A 168 2.54 9.59 19.11
CA GLY A 168 2.03 10.94 19.08
C GLY A 168 1.07 11.20 17.93
N SER A 169 0.58 12.43 17.87
CA SER A 169 -0.38 12.94 16.90
C SER A 169 0.31 13.53 15.65
N LEU A 170 -0.50 14.03 14.71
CA LEU A 170 -0.01 14.83 13.59
C LEU A 170 0.69 16.12 14.07
N ASP A 171 0.17 16.77 15.12
CA ASP A 171 0.76 18.00 15.65
C ASP A 171 2.15 17.72 16.24
N ASP A 172 2.33 16.57 16.93
CA ASP A 172 3.66 16.12 17.37
C ASP A 172 4.61 15.94 16.18
N ALA A 173 4.15 15.35 15.10
CA ALA A 173 4.96 15.14 13.90
C ALA A 173 5.36 16.47 13.24
N ILE A 174 4.44 17.44 13.19
CA ILE A 174 4.70 18.80 12.67
C ILE A 174 5.72 19.50 13.56
N ALA A 175 5.58 19.43 14.89
CA ALA A 175 6.52 20.01 15.84
C ALA A 175 7.93 19.42 15.68
N ILE A 176 8.03 18.09 15.56
CA ILE A 176 9.32 17.40 15.30
C ILE A 176 9.91 17.83 13.95
N ALA A 177 9.08 17.95 12.93
CA ALA A 177 9.54 18.40 11.62
C ALA A 177 10.09 19.81 11.66
N SER A 178 9.40 20.75 12.33
CA SER A 178 9.86 22.15 12.50
C SER A 178 11.17 22.24 13.27
N GLN A 179 11.30 21.46 14.35
CA GLN A 179 12.53 21.37 15.14
C GLN A 179 13.70 20.86 14.30
N ARG A 180 13.52 19.79 13.53
CA ARG A 180 14.54 19.22 12.65
C ARG A 180 14.95 20.16 11.51
N ALA A 181 14.04 21.03 11.08
CA ALA A 181 14.31 22.06 10.08
C ALA A 181 14.83 23.38 10.69
N HIS A 182 15.02 23.45 12.01
CA HIS A 182 15.45 24.63 12.77
C HIS A 182 14.56 25.86 12.51
N LEU A 183 13.24 25.66 12.41
CA LEU A 183 12.26 26.72 12.21
C LEU A 183 11.64 27.12 13.55
N LYS A 184 11.64 28.44 13.86
CA LYS A 184 10.92 29.01 15.01
C LYS A 184 9.47 29.32 14.66
N ASP A 185 9.27 29.92 13.48
CA ASP A 185 7.96 30.29 12.95
C ASP A 185 7.74 29.56 11.63
N TYR A 186 6.55 28.99 11.45
CA TYR A 186 6.18 28.27 10.24
C TYR A 186 4.70 28.35 9.94
N ALA A 187 4.35 28.26 8.66
CA ALA A 187 2.97 28.07 8.21
C ALA A 187 2.84 26.67 7.64
N VAL A 188 1.72 26.01 7.92
CA VAL A 188 1.41 24.66 7.40
C VAL A 188 0.60 24.81 6.13
N ALA A 189 1.07 24.18 5.05
CA ALA A 189 0.35 24.06 3.80
C ALA A 189 0.09 22.59 3.48
N SER A 190 -1.14 22.29 3.07
CA SER A 190 -1.53 20.91 2.70
C SER A 190 -1.33 20.68 1.21
N TYR A 191 -0.77 19.51 0.86
CA TYR A 191 -0.63 19.03 -0.52
C TYR A 191 -1.14 17.58 -0.64
N PRO A 192 -1.94 17.25 -1.68
CA PRO A 192 -2.52 18.21 -2.64
C PRO A 192 -3.42 19.22 -1.93
N ALA A 193 -3.60 20.41 -2.53
CA ALA A 193 -4.56 21.38 -2.01
C ALA A 193 -5.94 20.72 -1.92
N PRO A 194 -6.72 20.98 -0.85
CA PRO A 194 -8.07 20.47 -0.76
C PRO A 194 -8.87 20.83 -2.02
N ALA A 195 -9.53 19.84 -2.61
CA ALA A 195 -10.37 20.09 -3.78
C ALA A 195 -11.42 21.16 -3.44
N SER A 196 -11.57 22.16 -4.30
CA SER A 196 -12.56 23.21 -4.11
C SER A 196 -13.97 22.58 -4.11
N TRP A 197 -14.96 23.28 -3.55
CA TRP A 197 -16.34 22.81 -3.60
C TRP A 197 -16.82 22.62 -5.05
N MET A 198 -16.33 23.46 -5.97
CA MET A 198 -16.60 23.39 -7.39
C MET A 198 -15.99 22.14 -8.03
N ASP A 199 -14.75 21.79 -7.67
CA ASP A 199 -14.09 20.56 -8.15
C ASP A 199 -14.84 19.33 -7.66
N LYS A 200 -15.32 19.33 -6.39
CA LYS A 200 -16.16 18.25 -5.84
C LYS A 200 -17.49 18.12 -6.56
N PHE A 201 -18.06 19.24 -6.99
CA PHE A 201 -19.34 19.23 -7.71
C PHE A 201 -19.19 18.77 -9.16
N MET A 202 -18.05 19.09 -9.79
CA MET A 202 -17.74 18.70 -11.16
C MET A 202 -17.09 17.31 -11.27
N ASP A 203 -16.63 16.75 -10.16
CA ASP A 203 -15.91 15.50 -10.18
C ASP A 203 -16.88 14.33 -10.42
N ALA A 204 -16.52 13.49 -11.41
CA ALA A 204 -17.22 12.25 -11.72
C ALA A 204 -17.23 11.26 -10.53
N THR A 205 -16.39 11.49 -9.50
CA THR A 205 -16.40 10.73 -8.24
C THR A 205 -17.70 10.88 -7.47
N VAL A 206 -18.35 12.05 -7.48
CA VAL A 206 -19.68 12.23 -6.83
C VAL A 206 -20.73 11.32 -7.47
N LYS A 207 -20.69 11.17 -8.80
CA LYS A 207 -21.56 10.19 -9.50
C LYS A 207 -21.19 8.74 -9.17
N ARG A 208 -19.91 8.49 -8.98
CA ARG A 208 -19.40 7.17 -8.64
C ARG A 208 -19.77 6.77 -7.22
N ASP A 209 -19.65 7.68 -6.25
CA ASP A 209 -20.04 7.43 -4.85
C ASP A 209 -21.56 7.24 -4.74
N TYR A 210 -22.37 8.03 -5.46
CA TYR A 210 -23.82 7.84 -5.52
C TYR A 210 -24.21 6.49 -6.14
N MET A 211 -23.56 6.10 -7.24
CA MET A 211 -23.79 4.80 -7.86
C MET A 211 -23.33 3.65 -6.96
N GLU A 212 -22.22 3.83 -6.25
CA GLU A 212 -21.67 2.88 -5.31
C GLU A 212 -22.62 2.67 -4.11
N GLU A 213 -23.16 3.75 -3.55
CA GLU A 213 -24.16 3.72 -2.47
C GLU A 213 -25.45 3.02 -2.94
N LYS A 214 -25.93 3.32 -4.15
CA LYS A 214 -27.09 2.66 -4.75
C LYS A 214 -26.84 1.17 -4.97
N MET A 215 -25.67 0.79 -5.45
CA MET A 215 -25.28 -0.61 -5.62
C MET A 215 -25.17 -1.32 -4.28
N GLN A 216 -24.60 -0.68 -3.26
CA GLN A 216 -24.50 -1.23 -1.91
C GLN A 216 -25.91 -1.45 -1.30
N THR A 217 -26.83 -0.52 -1.49
CA THR A 217 -28.21 -0.64 -1.02
C THR A 217 -28.96 -1.75 -1.76
N ALA A 218 -28.77 -1.88 -3.08
CA ALA A 218 -29.45 -2.87 -3.90
C ALA A 218 -28.91 -4.29 -3.72
N LEU A 219 -27.63 -4.45 -3.49
CA LEU A 219 -26.94 -5.74 -3.39
C LEU A 219 -26.78 -6.24 -1.94
N GLY A 220 -26.96 -5.36 -0.95
CA GLY A 220 -26.86 -5.71 0.47
C GLY A 220 -25.55 -6.46 0.77
N GLU A 221 -25.67 -7.63 1.38
CA GLU A 221 -24.53 -8.50 1.75
C GLU A 221 -23.70 -9.00 0.56
N TYR A 222 -24.27 -9.05 -0.65
CA TYR A 222 -23.57 -9.47 -1.87
C TYR A 222 -22.68 -8.36 -2.47
N TYR A 223 -22.81 -7.11 -2.01
CA TYR A 223 -22.04 -6.01 -2.55
C TYR A 223 -20.53 -6.19 -2.33
N ALA A 224 -20.11 -6.52 -1.11
CA ALA A 224 -18.68 -6.66 -0.78
C ALA A 224 -17.99 -7.78 -1.58
N PRO A 225 -18.55 -9.00 -1.72
CA PRO A 225 -18.00 -10.03 -2.58
C PRO A 225 -17.92 -9.62 -4.06
N LEU A 226 -19.00 -9.01 -4.60
CA LEU A 226 -19.02 -8.59 -6.01
C LEU A 226 -18.05 -7.44 -6.29
N ARG A 227 -17.92 -6.49 -5.38
CA ARG A 227 -16.92 -5.43 -5.46
C ARG A 227 -15.49 -6.00 -5.42
N PHE A 228 -15.26 -6.99 -4.57
CA PHE A 228 -13.98 -7.68 -4.52
C PHE A 228 -13.64 -8.34 -5.87
N ILE A 229 -14.60 -9.04 -6.48
CA ILE A 229 -14.44 -9.66 -7.80
C ILE A 229 -14.16 -8.59 -8.88
N SER A 230 -14.91 -7.47 -8.86
CA SER A 230 -14.70 -6.37 -9.81
C SER A 230 -13.32 -5.72 -9.67
N THR A 231 -12.81 -5.64 -8.42
CA THR A 231 -11.46 -5.14 -8.14
C THR A 231 -10.38 -6.11 -8.65
N LEU A 232 -10.64 -7.41 -8.61
CA LEU A 232 -9.76 -8.41 -9.21
C LEU A 232 -9.66 -8.25 -10.74
N GLY A 233 -10.77 -7.92 -11.41
CA GLY A 233 -10.80 -7.65 -12.85
C GLY A 233 -10.06 -6.37 -13.27
N GLN A 234 -9.86 -5.44 -12.33
CA GLN A 234 -9.12 -4.19 -12.53
C GLN A 234 -7.62 -4.29 -12.17
N LEU A 235 -7.17 -5.44 -11.67
CA LEU A 235 -5.75 -5.68 -11.47
C LEU A 235 -5.06 -5.63 -12.85
N ASP A 236 -4.32 -4.57 -13.09
CA ASP A 236 -3.46 -4.47 -14.27
C ASP A 236 -2.58 -5.73 -14.31
N LYS A 237 -2.58 -6.42 -15.44
CA LYS A 237 -1.76 -7.64 -15.67
C LYS A 237 -0.28 -7.43 -15.35
N ARG A 238 0.17 -6.17 -15.27
CA ARG A 238 1.53 -5.77 -14.90
C ARG A 238 1.76 -5.60 -13.40
N SER A 239 0.71 -5.62 -12.58
CA SER A 239 0.76 -5.33 -11.14
C SER A 239 0.19 -6.46 -10.28
N CYS A 240 0.52 -7.70 -10.59
CA CYS A 240 0.04 -8.85 -9.83
C CYS A 240 0.63 -8.95 -8.41
N LEU A 241 1.74 -8.28 -8.13
CA LEU A 241 2.29 -8.18 -6.77
C LEU A 241 1.67 -7.04 -5.99
N GLN A 242 1.15 -7.37 -4.81
CA GLN A 242 0.51 -6.43 -3.91
C GLN A 242 1.21 -6.40 -2.56
N ALA A 243 1.51 -5.20 -2.07
CA ALA A 243 1.85 -4.96 -0.67
C ALA A 243 0.58 -4.47 0.04
N ARG A 244 -0.20 -5.38 0.62
CA ARG A 244 -1.46 -5.10 1.31
C ARG A 244 -1.52 -5.79 2.66
N SER A 245 -2.28 -5.22 3.58
CA SER A 245 -2.67 -5.92 4.80
C SER A 245 -3.75 -6.97 4.48
N TYR A 246 -3.65 -8.14 5.15
CA TYR A 246 -4.70 -9.17 5.10
C TYR A 246 -5.98 -8.75 5.86
N TYR A 247 -5.88 -7.72 6.68
CA TYR A 247 -7.00 -7.27 7.49
C TYR A 247 -7.74 -6.14 6.77
N VAL A 248 -9.00 -6.39 6.43
CA VAL A 248 -9.94 -5.36 5.98
C VAL A 248 -10.69 -4.87 7.20
N LEU A 249 -10.34 -3.68 7.68
CA LEU A 249 -11.11 -3.02 8.73
C LEU A 249 -12.34 -2.38 8.11
N ASN A 250 -13.51 -2.97 8.34
CA ASN A 250 -14.80 -2.30 8.13
C ASN A 250 -15.02 -1.35 9.33
N LEU A 251 -14.53 -0.13 9.22
CA LEU A 251 -14.95 0.94 10.12
C LEU A 251 -16.34 1.39 9.68
N LYS A 252 -17.36 0.98 10.46
CA LYS A 252 -18.71 1.55 10.38
C LYS A 252 -18.72 2.94 10.99
#